data_7a619bdced526d3c138418e1f8f0f59c
#
_entry.id   7a619bdced526d3c138418e1f8f0f59c
#
_cell.length_a   1.000
_cell.length_b   1.000
_cell.length_c   1.000
_cell.angle_alpha   90.00
_cell.angle_beta   90.00
_cell.angle_gamma   90.00
#
_symmetry.space_group_name_H-M   'P 1'
#
loop_
_entity.id
_entity.type
_entity.pdbx_description
1 polymer ?
#
loop_
_entity_poly.entity_id
_entity_poly.type
_entity_poly.pdbx_seq_one_letter_code
_entity_poly.pdbx_strand_id
1 'polypeptide(L)'
;MPISWLDVILIVIMLISGFLAMVRGFTREVLSIFSWAVAAVAALYLTPKYSAVLDQYTNNPSVSQIAFAAGVFIITLIVVSLITFRISDKVLDSKVGALDRTLGFVFGLARGFLLVAIVFSLCTALARDQPDWVRSARSFPILQQTQVAIESLLPMNPEQFLPGPKPEGEQQPGTQPEGQPETPAEGETQPDQKS
;
A
#
# COMPACT_ATOMS: atom_id res chain seq x y z
N MET A 1 -23.56 -15.02 -17.93
CA MET A 1 -22.86 -15.18 -16.65
C MET A 1 -23.59 -14.31 -15.63
N PRO A 2 -23.98 -14.81 -14.48
CA PRO A 2 -24.68 -14.03 -13.47
C PRO A 2 -23.77 -12.89 -12.95
N ILE A 3 -24.39 -11.76 -12.63
CA ILE A 3 -23.71 -10.62 -12.00
C ILE A 3 -23.29 -11.09 -10.61
N SER A 4 -22.00 -10.99 -10.30
CA SER A 4 -21.47 -11.35 -8.99
C SER A 4 -21.72 -10.24 -7.96
N TRP A 5 -21.77 -10.59 -6.70
CA TRP A 5 -21.81 -9.61 -5.60
C TRP A 5 -20.66 -8.61 -5.66
N LEU A 6 -19.49 -9.02 -6.15
CA LEU A 6 -18.34 -8.12 -6.36
C LEU A 6 -18.67 -7.02 -7.37
N ASP A 7 -19.32 -7.37 -8.50
CA ASP A 7 -19.70 -6.41 -9.52
C ASP A 7 -20.69 -5.38 -8.99
N VAL A 8 -21.67 -5.85 -8.19
CA VAL A 8 -22.67 -4.96 -7.56
C VAL A 8 -21.99 -4.00 -6.58
N ILE A 9 -21.13 -4.50 -5.71
CA ILE A 9 -20.38 -3.68 -4.74
C ILE A 9 -19.53 -2.64 -5.48
N LEU A 10 -18.82 -3.05 -6.53
CA LEU A 10 -18.00 -2.15 -7.35
C LEU A 10 -18.84 -1.02 -7.94
N ILE A 11 -19.94 -1.36 -8.60
CA ILE A 11 -20.83 -0.37 -9.23
C ILE A 11 -21.40 0.59 -8.18
N VAL A 12 -21.87 0.07 -7.06
CA VAL A 12 -22.47 0.89 -5.98
C VAL A 12 -21.43 1.86 -5.42
N ILE A 13 -20.22 1.39 -5.12
CA ILE A 13 -19.15 2.25 -4.60
C ILE A 13 -18.74 3.30 -5.63
N MET A 14 -18.59 2.92 -6.90
CA MET A 14 -18.29 3.85 -7.98
C MET A 14 -19.37 4.92 -8.12
N LEU A 15 -20.65 4.54 -8.14
CA LEU A 15 -21.76 5.48 -8.27
C LEU A 15 -21.84 6.42 -7.07
N ILE A 16 -21.73 5.91 -5.84
CA ILE A 16 -21.72 6.75 -4.63
C ILE A 16 -20.55 7.74 -4.70
N SER A 17 -19.33 7.26 -5.02
CA SER A 17 -18.15 8.12 -5.13
C SER A 17 -18.32 9.17 -6.23
N GLY A 18 -18.86 8.79 -7.40
CA GLY A 18 -19.15 9.70 -8.51
C GLY A 18 -20.18 10.75 -8.13
N PHE A 19 -21.28 10.35 -7.49
CA PHE A 19 -22.32 11.27 -7.07
C PHE A 19 -21.82 12.27 -6.00
N LEU A 20 -21.07 11.81 -5.01
CA LEU A 20 -20.47 12.69 -4.02
C LEU A 20 -19.51 13.70 -4.66
N ALA A 21 -18.70 13.25 -5.61
CA ALA A 21 -17.77 14.13 -6.31
C ALA A 21 -18.50 15.12 -7.24
N MET A 22 -19.63 14.72 -7.86
CA MET A 22 -20.49 15.61 -8.64
C MET A 22 -21.07 16.74 -7.77
N VAL A 23 -21.49 16.43 -6.55
CA VAL A 23 -22.02 17.46 -5.62
C VAL A 23 -20.93 18.41 -5.16
N ARG A 24 -19.71 17.90 -4.93
CA ARG A 24 -18.56 18.71 -4.50
C ARG A 24 -17.94 19.53 -5.62
N GLY A 25 -17.93 19.02 -6.85
CA GLY A 25 -17.23 19.56 -8.02
C GLY A 25 -15.81 19.04 -8.16
N PHE A 26 -15.36 18.95 -9.43
CA PHE A 26 -14.03 18.47 -9.81
C PHE A 26 -12.91 19.33 -9.22
N THR A 27 -13.07 20.66 -9.30
CA THR A 27 -12.09 21.60 -8.76
C THR A 27 -11.82 21.36 -7.29
N ARG A 28 -12.83 21.11 -6.46
CA ARG A 28 -12.66 20.82 -5.03
C ARG A 28 -11.96 19.48 -4.79
N GLU A 29 -12.26 18.46 -5.58
CA GLU A 29 -11.61 17.14 -5.44
C GLU A 29 -10.12 17.25 -5.79
N VAL A 30 -9.76 17.89 -6.90
CA VAL A 30 -8.36 18.09 -7.31
C VAL A 30 -7.59 18.93 -6.31
N LEU A 31 -8.17 20.03 -5.86
CA LEU A 31 -7.55 20.91 -4.86
C LEU A 31 -7.38 20.19 -3.51
N SER A 32 -8.28 19.29 -3.14
CA SER A 32 -8.14 18.46 -1.93
C SER A 32 -6.93 17.54 -2.04
N ILE A 33 -6.77 16.84 -3.18
CA ILE A 33 -5.59 15.98 -3.42
C ILE A 33 -4.31 16.82 -3.39
N PHE A 34 -4.33 18.00 -4.01
CA PHE A 34 -3.19 18.91 -3.97
C PHE A 34 -2.82 19.31 -2.55
N SER A 35 -3.81 19.62 -1.70
CA SER A 35 -3.59 19.95 -0.28
C SER A 35 -2.94 18.80 0.48
N TRP A 36 -3.36 17.56 0.22
CA TRP A 36 -2.76 16.37 0.80
C TRP A 36 -1.31 16.16 0.33
N ALA A 37 -1.06 16.35 -0.96
CA ALA A 37 0.28 16.23 -1.53
C ALA A 37 1.24 17.27 -0.93
N VAL A 38 0.81 18.53 -0.83
CA VAL A 38 1.60 19.60 -0.22
C VAL A 38 1.87 19.32 1.25
N ALA A 39 0.87 18.86 2.01
CA ALA A 39 1.04 18.50 3.42
C ALA A 39 2.01 17.33 3.60
N ALA A 40 1.93 16.31 2.73
CA ALA A 40 2.86 15.18 2.77
C ALA A 40 4.30 15.61 2.45
N VAL A 41 4.50 16.42 1.40
CA VAL A 41 5.83 16.95 1.05
C VAL A 41 6.39 17.82 2.18
N ALA A 42 5.57 18.69 2.78
CA ALA A 42 5.99 19.50 3.91
C ALA A 42 6.41 18.63 5.12
N ALA A 43 5.64 17.61 5.45
CA ALA A 43 5.96 16.69 6.53
C ALA A 43 7.28 15.94 6.25
N LEU A 44 7.44 15.39 5.04
CA LEU A 44 8.67 14.67 4.64
C LEU A 44 9.92 15.56 4.66
N TYR A 45 9.76 16.83 4.27
CA TYR A 45 10.89 17.75 4.19
C TYR A 45 11.28 18.36 5.54
N LEU A 46 10.27 18.71 6.38
CA LEU A 46 10.52 19.39 7.65
C LEU A 46 10.86 18.41 8.78
N THR A 47 10.34 17.20 8.76
CA THR A 47 10.56 16.23 9.85
C THR A 47 12.03 15.92 10.08
N PRO A 48 12.87 15.54 9.08
CA PRO A 48 14.26 15.22 9.34
C PRO A 48 15.07 16.44 9.81
N LYS A 49 14.59 17.65 9.50
CA LYS A 49 15.30 18.89 9.83
C LYS A 49 14.96 19.43 11.24
N TYR A 50 13.75 19.21 11.71
CA TYR A 50 13.25 19.88 12.92
C TYR A 50 12.70 18.92 13.99
N SER A 51 12.65 17.62 13.78
CA SER A 51 12.13 16.66 14.77
C SER A 51 12.92 16.65 16.08
N ALA A 52 14.21 17.00 16.03
CA ALA A 52 15.07 17.10 17.20
C ALA A 52 14.56 18.09 18.28
N VAL A 53 13.68 19.05 17.89
CA VAL A 53 13.05 19.97 18.84
C VAL A 53 12.12 19.22 19.81
N LEU A 54 11.51 18.12 19.37
CA LEU A 54 10.63 17.28 20.19
C LEU A 54 11.39 16.22 21.00
N ASP A 55 12.63 15.91 20.65
CA ASP A 55 13.44 14.90 21.36
C ASP A 55 13.64 15.24 22.83
N GLN A 56 13.66 16.54 23.16
CA GLN A 56 13.76 17.00 24.56
C GLN A 56 12.50 16.71 25.40
N TYR A 57 11.37 16.44 24.77
CA TYR A 57 10.09 16.13 25.44
C TYR A 57 9.75 14.66 25.42
N THR A 58 10.45 13.84 24.60
CA THR A 58 10.13 12.44 24.40
C THR A 58 11.39 11.60 24.50
N ASN A 59 11.41 10.62 25.39
CA ASN A 59 12.54 9.72 25.57
C ASN A 59 12.77 8.71 24.42
N ASN A 60 11.99 8.81 23.34
CA ASN A 60 12.04 7.92 22.20
C ASN A 60 12.10 8.72 20.88
N PRO A 61 13.24 8.72 20.16
CA PRO A 61 13.39 9.47 18.93
C PRO A 61 12.38 9.13 17.82
N SER A 62 11.94 7.86 17.75
CA SER A 62 10.94 7.45 16.76
C SER A 62 9.57 8.07 17.03
N VAL A 63 9.19 8.16 18.29
CA VAL A 63 7.90 8.79 18.68
C VAL A 63 7.92 10.29 18.38
N SER A 64 9.05 10.93 18.67
CA SER A 64 9.31 12.34 18.37
C SER A 64 9.15 12.66 16.87
N GLN A 65 9.78 11.86 16.02
CA GLN A 65 9.68 12.01 14.56
C GLN A 65 8.26 11.84 14.06
N ILE A 66 7.55 10.79 14.50
CA ILE A 66 6.16 10.54 14.09
C ILE A 66 5.24 11.66 14.57
N ALA A 67 5.37 12.09 15.81
CA ALA A 67 4.56 13.17 16.37
C ALA A 67 4.79 14.50 15.64
N PHE A 68 6.04 14.82 15.33
CA PHE A 68 6.40 16.01 14.57
C PHE A 68 5.87 15.94 13.14
N ALA A 69 6.06 14.82 12.44
CA ALA A 69 5.55 14.61 11.10
C ALA A 69 4.03 14.75 11.03
N ALA A 70 3.31 14.16 11.98
CA ALA A 70 1.86 14.26 12.08
C ALA A 70 1.43 15.70 12.36
N GLY A 71 2.09 16.41 13.25
CA GLY A 71 1.83 17.82 13.56
C GLY A 71 2.00 18.73 12.35
N VAL A 72 3.14 18.63 11.67
CA VAL A 72 3.42 19.39 10.44
C VAL A 72 2.41 19.07 9.35
N PHE A 73 2.10 17.79 9.16
CA PHE A 73 1.13 17.33 8.17
C PHE A 73 -0.26 17.96 8.43
N ILE A 74 -0.77 17.84 9.65
CA ILE A 74 -2.10 18.37 10.02
C ILE A 74 -2.15 19.89 9.88
N ILE A 75 -1.14 20.60 10.38
CA ILE A 75 -1.11 22.08 10.32
C ILE A 75 -1.06 22.53 8.85
N THR A 76 -0.17 21.94 8.05
CA THR A 76 -0.05 22.27 6.62
C THR A 76 -1.34 21.93 5.88
N LEU A 77 -1.94 20.76 6.17
CA LEU A 77 -3.20 20.35 5.56
C LEU A 77 -4.32 21.35 5.85
N ILE A 78 -4.45 21.78 7.09
CA ILE A 78 -5.48 22.77 7.49
C ILE A 78 -5.24 24.10 6.76
N VAL A 79 -4.02 24.63 6.78
CA VAL A 79 -3.70 25.93 6.16
C VAL A 79 -3.94 25.87 4.66
N VAL A 80 -3.40 24.86 3.96
CA VAL A 80 -3.57 24.72 2.51
C VAL A 80 -5.02 24.47 2.15
N SER A 81 -5.76 23.65 2.91
CA SER A 81 -7.19 23.40 2.69
C SER A 81 -8.03 24.66 2.85
N LEU A 82 -7.76 25.51 3.84
CA LEU A 82 -8.48 26.77 4.01
C LEU A 82 -8.27 27.73 2.84
N ILE A 83 -7.02 27.83 2.35
CA ILE A 83 -6.69 28.65 1.18
C ILE A 83 -7.40 28.09 -0.06
N THR A 84 -7.35 26.80 -0.25
CA THR A 84 -7.93 26.05 -1.37
C THR A 84 -9.44 26.18 -1.41
N PHE A 85 -10.11 26.12 -0.26
CA PHE A 85 -11.54 26.34 -0.13
C PHE A 85 -11.97 27.74 -0.63
N ARG A 86 -11.22 28.78 -0.26
CA ARG A 86 -11.50 30.16 -0.70
C ARG A 86 -11.33 30.34 -2.21
N ILE A 87 -10.38 29.63 -2.84
CA ILE A 87 -10.18 29.65 -4.29
C ILE A 87 -11.32 28.92 -4.99
N SER A 88 -11.71 27.75 -4.48
CA SER A 88 -12.76 26.93 -5.07
C SER A 88 -14.13 27.62 -5.10
N ASP A 89 -14.50 28.37 -4.07
CA ASP A 89 -15.77 29.08 -4.03
C ASP A 89 -15.90 30.09 -5.17
N LYS A 90 -14.80 30.79 -5.51
CA LYS A 90 -14.79 31.75 -6.63
C LYS A 90 -14.93 31.09 -8.00
N VAL A 91 -14.48 29.86 -8.17
CA VAL A 91 -14.60 29.11 -9.42
C VAL A 91 -16.01 28.57 -9.62
N LEU A 92 -16.66 28.12 -8.55
CA LEU A 92 -18.01 27.56 -8.60
C LEU A 92 -19.10 28.57 -8.91
N ASP A 93 -18.91 29.85 -8.58
CA ASP A 93 -19.81 30.95 -8.91
C ASP A 93 -19.77 31.37 -10.39
N SER A 94 -18.89 30.76 -11.18
CA SER A 94 -18.77 31.03 -12.62
C SER A 94 -19.67 30.10 -13.45
N LYS A 95 -19.91 30.50 -14.74
CA LYS A 95 -20.68 29.72 -15.73
C LYS A 95 -20.12 28.29 -15.99
N VAL A 96 -18.97 27.96 -15.41
CA VAL A 96 -18.26 26.69 -15.57
C VAL A 96 -18.77 25.61 -14.58
N GLY A 97 -19.67 25.99 -13.64
CA GLY A 97 -20.10 25.07 -12.57
C GLY A 97 -20.77 23.77 -13.04
N ALA A 98 -21.47 23.78 -14.19
CA ALA A 98 -22.08 22.55 -14.73
C ALA A 98 -21.02 21.58 -15.27
N LEU A 99 -19.99 22.09 -15.95
CA LEU A 99 -18.86 21.31 -16.45
C LEU A 99 -18.04 20.75 -15.29
N ASP A 100 -17.80 21.54 -14.25
CA ASP A 100 -17.06 21.14 -13.05
C ASP A 100 -17.75 19.96 -12.34
N ARG A 101 -19.08 19.97 -12.25
CA ARG A 101 -19.87 18.87 -11.68
C ARG A 101 -19.79 17.59 -12.53
N THR A 102 -19.87 17.71 -13.85
CA THR A 102 -19.77 16.56 -14.76
C THR A 102 -18.39 15.93 -14.69
N LEU A 103 -17.34 16.76 -14.73
CA LEU A 103 -15.96 16.30 -14.54
C LEU A 103 -15.77 15.70 -13.16
N GLY A 104 -16.39 16.27 -12.11
CA GLY A 104 -16.39 15.74 -10.78
C GLY A 104 -16.98 14.32 -10.71
N PHE A 105 -18.11 14.09 -11.40
CA PHE A 105 -18.70 12.76 -11.49
C PHE A 105 -17.77 11.75 -12.12
N VAL A 106 -17.18 12.05 -13.28
CA VAL A 106 -16.23 11.16 -13.97
C VAL A 106 -15.01 10.87 -13.10
N PHE A 107 -14.45 11.91 -12.48
CA PHE A 107 -13.32 11.77 -11.56
C PHE A 107 -13.69 10.93 -10.34
N GLY A 108 -14.89 11.12 -9.78
CA GLY A 108 -15.39 10.34 -8.65
C GLY A 108 -15.59 8.86 -8.99
N LEU A 109 -16.03 8.54 -10.21
CA LEU A 109 -16.11 7.16 -10.70
C LEU A 109 -14.71 6.51 -10.75
N ALA A 110 -13.73 7.22 -11.32
CA ALA A 110 -12.34 6.74 -11.40
C ALA A 110 -11.74 6.53 -10.00
N ARG A 111 -11.97 7.45 -9.07
CA ARG A 111 -11.56 7.32 -7.67
C ARG A 111 -12.26 6.15 -6.99
N GLY A 112 -13.55 5.98 -7.21
CA GLY A 112 -14.31 4.86 -6.64
C GLY A 112 -13.79 3.51 -7.12
N PHE A 113 -13.47 3.40 -8.41
CA PHE A 113 -12.82 2.23 -8.98
C PHE A 113 -11.44 1.97 -8.34
N LEU A 114 -10.61 3.00 -8.21
CA LEU A 114 -9.28 2.89 -7.61
C LEU A 114 -9.36 2.42 -6.15
N LEU A 115 -10.31 2.96 -5.37
CA LEU A 115 -10.52 2.54 -3.99
C LEU A 115 -10.88 1.05 -3.90
N VAL A 116 -11.80 0.58 -4.74
CA VAL A 116 -12.15 -0.85 -4.78
C VAL A 116 -10.97 -1.69 -5.22
N ALA A 117 -10.17 -1.25 -6.20
CA ALA A 117 -8.98 -1.96 -6.65
C ALA A 117 -7.93 -2.08 -5.54
N ILE A 118 -7.72 -1.02 -4.75
CA ILE A 118 -6.80 -1.05 -3.59
C ILE A 118 -7.32 -2.00 -2.51
N VAL A 119 -8.61 -1.92 -2.16
CA VAL A 119 -9.22 -2.83 -1.18
C VAL A 119 -9.15 -4.27 -1.66
N PHE A 120 -9.44 -4.51 -2.94
CA PHE A 120 -9.33 -5.82 -3.57
C PHE A 120 -7.90 -6.37 -3.50
N SER A 121 -6.90 -5.55 -3.84
CA SER A 121 -5.48 -5.91 -3.76
C SER A 121 -5.09 -6.27 -2.31
N LEU A 122 -5.53 -5.47 -1.34
CA LEU A 122 -5.25 -5.73 0.07
C LEU A 122 -5.92 -7.03 0.56
N CYS A 123 -7.19 -7.24 0.20
CA CYS A 123 -7.90 -8.47 0.53
C CYS A 123 -7.25 -9.71 -0.10
N THR A 124 -6.78 -9.59 -1.34
CA THR A 124 -6.09 -10.68 -2.05
C THR A 124 -4.73 -10.98 -1.40
N ALA A 125 -4.01 -9.96 -0.94
CA ALA A 125 -2.74 -10.14 -0.25
C ALA A 125 -2.89 -10.80 1.14
N LEU A 126 -4.01 -10.52 1.84
CA LEU A 126 -4.28 -11.09 3.16
C LEU A 126 -4.95 -12.48 3.10
N ALA A 127 -5.80 -12.72 2.11
CA ALA A 127 -6.54 -13.97 1.96
C ALA A 127 -5.81 -14.93 1.01
N ARG A 128 -5.34 -16.06 1.54
CA ARG A 128 -4.68 -17.11 0.75
C ARG A 128 -5.62 -17.79 -0.25
N ASP A 129 -6.94 -17.80 0.04
CA ASP A 129 -7.96 -18.38 -0.83
C ASP A 129 -9.02 -17.35 -1.18
N GLN A 130 -9.20 -17.11 -2.46
CA GLN A 130 -10.25 -16.22 -2.95
C GLN A 130 -11.55 -17.01 -3.10
N PRO A 131 -12.66 -16.53 -2.52
CA PRO A 131 -13.97 -17.16 -2.67
C PRO A 131 -14.41 -17.22 -4.13
N ASP A 132 -15.16 -18.26 -4.51
CA ASP A 132 -15.61 -18.48 -5.89
C ASP A 132 -16.45 -17.34 -6.46
N TRP A 133 -17.20 -16.63 -5.60
CA TRP A 133 -18.00 -15.46 -6.02
C TRP A 133 -17.13 -14.26 -6.44
N VAL A 134 -15.89 -14.19 -5.98
CA VAL A 134 -14.91 -13.17 -6.40
C VAL A 134 -14.33 -13.54 -7.77
N ARG A 135 -13.90 -14.80 -7.93
CA ARG A 135 -13.30 -15.28 -9.18
C ARG A 135 -14.30 -15.30 -10.36
N SER A 136 -15.58 -15.48 -10.06
CA SER A 136 -16.64 -15.50 -11.08
C SER A 136 -17.12 -14.12 -11.51
N ALA A 137 -16.64 -13.04 -10.90
CA ALA A 137 -17.03 -11.68 -11.21
C ALA A 137 -16.51 -11.22 -12.58
N ARG A 138 -17.30 -10.46 -13.31
CA ARG A 138 -16.88 -9.84 -14.58
C ARG A 138 -15.79 -8.79 -14.40
N SER A 139 -15.81 -8.10 -13.29
CA SER A 139 -14.80 -7.09 -12.91
C SER A 139 -13.47 -7.71 -12.47
N PHE A 140 -13.44 -9.03 -12.15
CA PHE A 140 -12.24 -9.70 -11.66
C PHE A 140 -11.01 -9.51 -12.55
N PRO A 141 -11.04 -9.75 -13.88
CA PRO A 141 -9.85 -9.59 -14.71
C PRO A 141 -9.35 -8.14 -14.76
N ILE A 142 -10.25 -7.15 -14.71
CA ILE A 142 -9.88 -5.73 -14.71
C ILE A 142 -9.23 -5.35 -13.38
N LEU A 143 -9.79 -5.82 -12.27
CA LEU A 143 -9.24 -5.59 -10.94
C LEU A 143 -7.86 -6.27 -10.78
N GLN A 144 -7.70 -7.48 -11.30
CA GLN A 144 -6.43 -8.19 -11.28
C GLN A 144 -5.34 -7.48 -12.10
N GLN A 145 -5.67 -6.99 -13.31
CA GLN A 145 -4.73 -6.17 -14.10
C GLN A 145 -4.35 -4.88 -13.38
N THR A 146 -5.31 -4.23 -12.72
CA THR A 146 -5.06 -3.02 -11.94
C THR A 146 -4.18 -3.32 -10.72
N GLN A 147 -4.39 -4.47 -10.06
CA GLN A 147 -3.55 -4.93 -8.96
C GLN A 147 -2.09 -5.07 -9.41
N VAL A 148 -1.82 -5.78 -10.51
CA VAL A 148 -0.46 -5.94 -11.05
C VAL A 148 0.17 -4.58 -11.39
N ALA A 149 -0.61 -3.64 -11.93
CA ALA A 149 -0.14 -2.29 -12.21
C ALA A 149 0.20 -1.53 -10.92
N ILE A 150 -0.62 -1.63 -9.88
CA ILE A 150 -0.35 -1.02 -8.57
C ILE A 150 0.90 -1.63 -7.93
N GLU A 151 1.04 -2.94 -7.95
CA GLU A 151 2.20 -3.66 -7.42
C GLU A 151 3.50 -3.27 -8.15
N SER A 152 3.44 -3.05 -9.46
CA SER A 152 4.60 -2.60 -10.24
C SER A 152 5.04 -1.16 -9.92
N LEU A 153 4.13 -0.31 -9.48
CA LEU A 153 4.39 1.06 -9.08
C LEU A 153 4.88 1.21 -7.63
N LEU A 154 4.52 0.24 -6.79
CA LEU A 154 4.92 0.19 -5.40
C LEU A 154 5.95 -0.94 -5.23
N PRO A 155 7.26 -0.65 -5.14
CA PRO A 155 8.28 -1.66 -4.89
C PRO A 155 8.24 -2.17 -3.43
N MET A 156 7.05 -2.34 -2.89
CA MET A 156 6.82 -2.93 -1.58
C MET A 156 6.44 -4.39 -1.78
N ASN A 157 7.35 -5.30 -1.46
CA ASN A 157 7.01 -6.71 -1.29
C ASN A 157 6.12 -6.83 -0.04
N PRO A 158 4.81 -7.08 -0.17
CA PRO A 158 3.93 -7.25 0.98
C PRO A 158 4.36 -8.42 1.88
N GLU A 159 5.11 -9.37 1.34
CA GLU A 159 5.69 -10.51 2.08
C GLU A 159 6.70 -10.08 3.16
N GLN A 160 7.27 -8.88 3.08
CA GLN A 160 8.19 -8.36 4.09
C GLN A 160 7.47 -7.88 5.37
N PHE A 161 6.18 -7.62 5.30
CA PHE A 161 5.38 -7.14 6.43
C PHE A 161 4.54 -8.22 7.12
N LEU A 162 4.40 -9.39 6.48
CA LEU A 162 3.70 -10.53 7.08
C LEU A 162 4.75 -11.52 7.56
N PRO A 163 4.78 -11.89 8.85
CA PRO A 163 5.57 -13.02 9.32
C PRO A 163 4.93 -14.31 8.80
N GLY A 164 5.22 -14.63 7.53
CA GLY A 164 4.88 -15.91 6.94
C GLY A 164 5.90 -16.98 7.36
N PRO A 165 5.54 -18.27 7.45
CA PRO A 165 6.52 -19.33 7.64
C PRO A 165 7.53 -19.26 6.49
N LYS A 166 8.83 -19.20 6.86
CA LYS A 166 9.93 -19.35 5.90
C LYS A 166 9.65 -20.56 5.02
N PRO A 167 9.78 -20.49 3.69
CA PRO A 167 9.81 -21.69 2.89
C PRO A 167 11.03 -22.51 3.33
N GLU A 168 10.78 -23.61 4.03
CA GLU A 168 11.74 -24.70 4.21
C GLU A 168 11.96 -25.27 2.81
N GLY A 169 13.07 -24.94 2.19
CA GLY A 169 13.40 -25.54 0.89
C GLY A 169 14.38 -24.82 -0.01
N GLU A 170 15.21 -23.91 0.47
CA GLU A 170 16.45 -23.61 -0.25
C GLU A 170 17.60 -24.40 0.41
N GLN A 171 17.71 -25.65 -0.02
CA GLN A 171 18.97 -26.40 0.09
C GLN A 171 20.03 -25.62 -0.71
N GLN A 172 20.93 -24.99 -0.01
CA GLN A 172 22.18 -24.50 -0.61
C GLN A 172 22.86 -25.67 -1.33
N PRO A 173 23.29 -25.49 -2.59
CA PRO A 173 24.11 -26.51 -3.27
C PRO A 173 25.41 -26.67 -2.49
N GLY A 174 25.67 -27.91 -2.15
CA GLY A 174 26.76 -28.44 -1.37
C GLY A 174 28.10 -27.72 -1.49
N THR A 175 28.57 -27.30 -0.36
CA THR A 175 30.02 -27.26 -0.13
C THR A 175 30.43 -28.68 0.23
N GLN A 176 31.05 -29.38 -0.70
CA GLN A 176 31.78 -30.62 -0.45
C GLN A 176 32.89 -30.31 0.55
N PRO A 177 33.05 -31.11 1.60
CA PRO A 177 34.28 -31.10 2.35
C PRO A 177 35.33 -31.88 1.54
N GLU A 178 36.31 -31.16 1.01
CA GLU A 178 37.57 -31.74 0.50
C GLU A 178 38.32 -32.48 1.60
N GLY A 179 38.66 -33.71 1.28
CA GLY A 179 39.96 -34.33 1.60
C GLY A 179 40.28 -34.56 3.07
N GLN A 180 39.96 -35.74 3.58
CA GLN A 180 40.81 -36.34 4.59
C GLN A 180 41.81 -37.31 3.88
N PRO A 181 43.12 -37.19 4.14
CA PRO A 181 44.12 -38.11 3.63
C PRO A 181 44.05 -39.44 4.36
N GLU A 182 44.08 -40.49 3.58
CA GLU A 182 44.29 -41.85 4.02
C GLU A 182 45.61 -41.98 4.76
N THR A 183 45.61 -42.65 5.91
CA THR A 183 46.79 -43.16 6.57
C THR A 183 46.70 -44.70 6.61
N PRO A 184 47.78 -45.40 6.22
CA PRO A 184 47.73 -46.81 5.91
C PRO A 184 47.70 -47.71 7.15
N ALA A 185 47.21 -48.91 6.90
CA ALA A 185 47.20 -50.04 7.80
C ALA A 185 48.60 -50.56 8.12
N GLU A 186 48.82 -50.90 9.34
CA GLU A 186 49.76 -51.93 9.83
C GLU A 186 49.16 -52.39 11.16
N GLY A 187 48.89 -53.58 11.47
CA GLY A 187 49.52 -54.84 11.27
C GLY A 187 49.28 -55.62 12.53
N GLU A 188 48.74 -56.80 12.39
CA GLU A 188 48.97 -57.98 13.22
C GLU A 188 49.04 -57.88 14.76
N THR A 189 48.19 -58.50 15.50
CA THR A 189 48.48 -59.87 16.01
C THR A 189 47.36 -60.33 16.95
N GLN A 190 46.74 -61.44 16.63
CA GLN A 190 46.23 -62.38 17.65
C GLN A 190 47.42 -63.03 18.32
N PRO A 191 47.39 -63.65 19.52
CA PRO A 191 46.40 -64.65 19.88
C PRO A 191 46.07 -64.78 21.37
N ASP A 192 45.04 -65.52 21.61
CA ASP A 192 44.96 -66.69 22.52
C ASP A 192 44.67 -66.54 24.02
N GLN A 193 43.57 -67.23 24.35
CA GLN A 193 43.36 -68.24 25.41
C GLN A 193 43.08 -67.78 26.86
N LYS A 194 41.91 -68.32 27.24
CA LYS A 194 41.61 -69.05 28.50
C LYS A 194 41.51 -68.24 29.80
N SER A 195 40.40 -68.22 30.36
CA SER A 195 39.80 -69.11 31.36
C SER A 195 38.42 -68.60 31.75
#